data_272bc7df367869ec875ea655bf5145e1
#
_entry.id   272bc7df367869ec875ea655bf5145e1
#
_cell.length_a   1.000
_cell.length_b   1.000
_cell.length_c   1.000
_cell.angle_alpha   90.00
_cell.angle_beta   90.00
_cell.angle_gamma   90.00
#
_symmetry.space_group_name_H-M   'P 1'
#
loop_
_entity.id
_entity.type
_entity.pdbx_description
1 polymer ?
#
loop_
_entity_poly.entity_id
_entity_poly.type
_entity_poly.pdbx_seq_one_letter_code
_entity_poly.pdbx_strand_id
1 'polypeptide(L)'
;LATAPDKLKIKQGVWKSGHGKGRHRPKGRALNDQALSQVQALLGTRARRADLLIEHLHLIQDAYGHISASHLRALAEEMRMSQAEVYEVATFYAHFDVISEDDSPPPALTIRVCDSLSCELAGAQQLKAALESDLDATQVRILRAPCMGRCDTAPTLELGHRHIDFATVESVKEAISSGNTHAPIPDYQDLAAYRATGGYDALKAIREGQRSVDDIQNTLLESGLRGLGGAGFPSGKKWSFVRAEEGPRYVAVNGDEGEPGTFKDRFYLEREPHLFLEGLLIAAHAVDAARAYVYMRDEYPAVLHILDEEIKAMEADGLIETDYIEVRRGAGAYICGEESAMIESIEGKRGLPRHRPPYVAQKGLFDRPTLVHNIETLHWIARICREGPQILNGVEKNGRKGLRSYSVSGRVNNPGVKLLPAGSTIIDIIDAAGGMLEGHTFKAYQPGGPSSGLLPASLDSIPLDFDTLQAHGSFIGSAAVVVLSDKDKARDAALNMLRFFEDESCGQCTPCRVGCEKAVKLMEKDQWDTQLLEELSAVMVDASICGLGQAAPNPIRLVMKHFPEEI
;
A
#
# COMPACT_ATOMS: atom_id res chain seq x y z
N LEU A 1 66.34 1.16 -14.81
CA LEU A 1 66.22 0.24 -13.68
C LEU A 1 65.97 1.07 -12.42
N ALA A 2 64.72 1.30 -12.08
CA ALA A 2 64.28 1.94 -10.84
C ALA A 2 63.81 0.84 -9.90
N THR A 3 64.42 0.74 -8.74
CA THR A 3 64.16 -0.22 -7.66
C THR A 3 62.83 0.10 -7.00
N ALA A 4 62.00 -0.92 -6.80
CA ALA A 4 60.72 -0.83 -6.10
C ALA A 4 60.90 -0.46 -4.62
N PRO A 5 59.99 0.33 -4.02
CA PRO A 5 60.10 0.70 -2.61
C PRO A 5 59.70 -0.49 -1.70
N ASP A 6 60.42 -0.56 -0.59
CA ASP A 6 60.34 -1.55 0.46
C ASP A 6 58.91 -1.84 0.94
N LYS A 7 58.57 -3.14 1.05
CA LYS A 7 57.36 -3.63 1.66
C LYS A 7 57.33 -3.23 3.14
N LEU A 8 56.33 -2.42 3.52
CA LEU A 8 55.98 -2.17 4.91
C LEU A 8 55.74 -3.52 5.61
N LYS A 9 56.67 -3.91 6.50
CA LYS A 9 56.45 -5.00 7.43
C LYS A 9 55.40 -4.60 8.47
N ILE A 10 54.15 -4.97 8.23
CA ILE A 10 53.13 -4.93 9.27
C ILE A 10 53.58 -5.93 10.37
N LYS A 11 54.01 -5.41 11.54
CA LYS A 11 54.25 -6.21 12.71
C LYS A 11 52.92 -6.91 13.05
N GLN A 12 52.83 -8.20 12.85
CA GLN A 12 51.79 -9.04 13.41
C GLN A 12 51.86 -8.95 14.94
N GLY A 13 51.06 -8.04 15.50
CA GLY A 13 50.83 -8.02 16.94
C GLY A 13 50.12 -9.33 17.32
N VAL A 14 50.81 -10.21 18.03
CA VAL A 14 50.21 -11.35 18.69
C VAL A 14 49.19 -10.77 19.70
N TRP A 15 47.94 -10.79 19.35
CA TRP A 15 46.84 -10.49 20.27
C TRP A 15 46.84 -11.62 21.31
N LYS A 16 47.48 -11.40 22.46
CA LYS A 16 47.29 -12.26 23.61
C LYS A 16 45.82 -12.17 23.98
N SER A 17 45.06 -13.22 23.75
CA SER A 17 43.73 -13.39 24.33
C SER A 17 43.88 -13.23 25.84
N GLY A 18 43.50 -12.09 26.37
CA GLY A 18 43.53 -11.81 27.78
C GLY A 18 42.53 -12.75 28.47
N HIS A 19 43.02 -13.79 29.13
CA HIS A 19 42.27 -14.54 30.10
C HIS A 19 42.11 -13.71 31.39
N GLY A 20 41.61 -12.48 31.24
CA GLY A 20 41.05 -11.74 32.35
C GLY A 20 39.56 -12.08 32.40
N LYS A 21 39.03 -12.38 33.59
CA LYS A 21 37.59 -12.39 33.86
C LYS A 21 37.05 -10.95 33.61
N GLY A 22 37.02 -10.53 32.34
CA GLY A 22 36.30 -9.36 31.94
C GLY A 22 34.84 -9.60 32.31
N ARG A 23 34.27 -8.71 33.14
CA ARG A 23 32.83 -8.68 33.33
C ARG A 23 32.23 -8.57 31.92
N HIS A 24 31.60 -9.66 31.47
CA HIS A 24 30.84 -9.69 30.25
C HIS A 24 29.64 -8.74 30.47
N ARG A 25 29.85 -7.45 30.25
CA ARG A 25 28.72 -6.54 30.09
C ARG A 25 28.26 -6.73 28.67
N PRO A 26 27.04 -7.25 28.45
CA PRO A 26 26.50 -7.33 27.11
C PRO A 26 26.54 -5.93 26.49
N LYS A 27 26.98 -5.83 25.24
CA LYS A 27 26.88 -4.58 24.50
C LYS A 27 25.40 -4.31 24.20
N GLY A 28 24.97 -3.07 24.37
CA GLY A 28 23.57 -2.67 24.19
C GLY A 28 22.76 -2.71 25.49
N ARG A 29 21.44 -2.63 25.35
CA ARG A 29 20.49 -2.64 26.46
C ARG A 29 20.49 -3.99 27.19
N ALA A 30 20.43 -3.97 28.51
CA ALA A 30 20.26 -5.18 29.32
C ALA A 30 18.88 -5.80 29.06
N LEU A 31 18.80 -7.12 29.11
CA LEU A 31 17.54 -7.83 29.01
C LEU A 31 16.70 -7.60 30.29
N ASN A 32 15.41 -7.34 30.09
CA ASN A 32 14.43 -7.23 31.15
C ASN A 32 13.61 -8.53 31.19
N ASP A 33 13.64 -9.24 32.33
CA ASP A 33 12.99 -10.56 32.44
C ASP A 33 11.46 -10.48 32.31
N GLN A 34 10.84 -9.38 32.78
CA GLN A 34 9.40 -9.18 32.63
C GLN A 34 9.03 -9.00 31.16
N ALA A 35 9.72 -8.10 30.45
CA ALA A 35 9.49 -7.88 29.02
C ALA A 35 9.74 -9.15 28.21
N LEU A 36 10.76 -9.94 28.57
CA LEU A 36 11.02 -11.24 27.91
C LEU A 36 9.83 -12.21 28.11
N SER A 37 9.35 -12.35 29.36
CA SER A 37 8.21 -13.21 29.65
C SER A 37 6.94 -12.76 28.91
N GLN A 38 6.70 -11.45 28.78
CA GLN A 38 5.58 -10.86 28.05
C GLN A 38 5.68 -11.17 26.55
N VAL A 39 6.84 -10.95 25.94
CA VAL A 39 7.08 -11.26 24.52
C VAL A 39 6.94 -12.76 24.26
N GLN A 40 7.51 -13.62 25.12
CA GLN A 40 7.37 -15.08 25.00
C GLN A 40 5.90 -15.53 25.06
N ALA A 41 5.11 -14.95 25.96
CA ALA A 41 3.69 -15.26 26.07
C ALA A 41 2.90 -14.85 24.81
N LEU A 42 3.18 -13.67 24.24
CA LEU A 42 2.55 -13.20 22.99
C LEU A 42 2.93 -14.05 21.79
N LEU A 43 4.20 -14.39 21.67
CA LEU A 43 4.68 -15.21 20.54
C LEU A 43 4.22 -16.67 20.63
N GLY A 44 4.04 -17.22 21.83
CA GLY A 44 3.61 -18.61 22.03
C GLY A 44 4.46 -19.59 21.20
N THR A 45 3.80 -20.44 20.42
CA THR A 45 4.44 -21.45 19.54
C THR A 45 4.79 -20.93 18.15
N ARG A 46 4.54 -19.66 17.83
CA ARG A 46 4.85 -19.09 16.52
C ARG A 46 6.33 -19.21 16.17
N ALA A 47 6.64 -19.42 14.90
CA ALA A 47 8.02 -19.53 14.44
C ALA A 47 8.81 -18.23 14.67
N ARG A 48 10.10 -18.36 15.05
CA ARG A 48 11.02 -17.22 15.25
C ARG A 48 11.87 -16.99 13.98
N ARG A 49 11.22 -16.96 12.83
CA ARG A 49 11.88 -16.66 11.55
C ARG A 49 12.04 -15.14 11.42
N ALA A 50 13.16 -14.68 10.84
CA ALA A 50 13.45 -13.26 10.66
C ALA A 50 12.39 -12.55 9.81
N ASP A 51 11.82 -13.23 8.82
CA ASP A 51 10.77 -12.71 7.95
C ASP A 51 9.42 -12.46 8.66
N LEU A 52 9.26 -12.94 9.90
CA LEU A 52 8.08 -12.69 10.76
C LEU A 52 8.29 -11.55 11.76
N LEU A 53 9.34 -10.76 11.61
CA LEU A 53 9.62 -9.67 12.55
C LEU A 53 8.47 -8.66 12.64
N ILE A 54 7.90 -8.27 11.49
CA ILE A 54 6.81 -7.28 11.42
C ILE A 54 5.56 -7.82 12.10
N GLU A 55 5.20 -9.08 11.84
CA GLU A 55 4.07 -9.76 12.50
C GLU A 55 4.26 -9.84 14.03
N HIS A 56 5.48 -10.07 14.49
CA HIS A 56 5.77 -10.09 15.94
C HIS A 56 5.73 -8.70 16.56
N LEU A 57 6.13 -7.64 15.83
CA LEU A 57 5.97 -6.26 16.25
C LEU A 57 4.48 -5.88 16.37
N HIS A 58 3.63 -6.31 15.44
CA HIS A 58 2.18 -6.13 15.53
C HIS A 58 1.60 -6.76 16.79
N LEU A 59 2.01 -7.98 17.17
CA LEU A 59 1.52 -8.62 18.39
C LEU A 59 1.82 -7.79 19.65
N ILE A 60 2.98 -7.15 19.70
CA ILE A 60 3.37 -6.29 20.83
C ILE A 60 2.58 -4.97 20.79
N GLN A 61 2.50 -4.35 19.62
CA GLN A 61 1.76 -3.08 19.41
C GLN A 61 0.28 -3.26 19.77
N ASP A 62 -0.36 -4.32 19.26
CA ASP A 62 -1.78 -4.60 19.51
C ASP A 62 -2.06 -4.90 20.99
N ALA A 63 -1.13 -5.58 21.69
CA ALA A 63 -1.31 -5.94 23.09
C ALA A 63 -1.09 -4.78 24.06
N TYR A 64 -0.16 -3.87 23.78
CA TYR A 64 0.26 -2.80 24.70
C TYR A 64 -0.04 -1.40 24.20
N GLY A 65 -0.50 -1.21 22.96
CA GLY A 65 -0.70 0.09 22.33
C GLY A 65 0.59 0.82 21.97
N HIS A 66 1.76 0.23 22.27
CA HIS A 66 3.09 0.76 21.98
C HIS A 66 4.16 -0.34 22.07
N ILE A 67 5.33 -0.06 21.55
CA ILE A 67 6.50 -0.96 21.63
C ILE A 67 7.57 -0.27 22.49
N SER A 68 7.79 -0.74 23.72
CA SER A 68 8.85 -0.19 24.57
C SER A 68 10.24 -0.68 24.13
N ALA A 69 11.27 0.09 24.47
CA ALA A 69 12.65 -0.28 24.22
C ALA A 69 13.02 -1.63 24.91
N SER A 70 12.38 -1.97 26.03
CA SER A 70 12.53 -3.26 26.70
C SER A 70 11.89 -4.42 25.91
N HIS A 71 10.71 -4.18 25.30
CA HIS A 71 10.08 -5.15 24.41
C HIS A 71 10.92 -5.40 23.14
N LEU A 72 11.48 -4.36 22.52
CA LEU A 72 12.39 -4.52 21.37
C LEU A 72 13.63 -5.35 21.73
N ARG A 73 14.20 -5.12 22.92
CA ARG A 73 15.35 -5.94 23.39
C ARG A 73 14.95 -7.40 23.60
N ALA A 74 13.78 -7.65 24.18
CA ALA A 74 13.25 -8.99 24.41
C ALA A 74 12.94 -9.70 23.09
N LEU A 75 12.33 -9.01 22.13
CA LEU A 75 12.05 -9.55 20.81
C LEU A 75 13.33 -9.89 20.04
N ALA A 76 14.36 -9.03 20.10
CA ALA A 76 15.67 -9.30 19.51
C ALA A 76 16.31 -10.58 20.08
N GLU A 77 16.16 -10.84 21.40
CA GLU A 77 16.62 -12.07 22.04
C GLU A 77 15.88 -13.31 21.51
N GLU A 78 14.53 -13.25 21.51
CA GLU A 78 13.67 -14.34 21.04
C GLU A 78 13.92 -14.72 19.57
N MET A 79 14.09 -13.73 18.73
CA MET A 79 14.31 -13.91 17.29
C MET A 79 15.78 -14.16 16.94
N ARG A 80 16.71 -14.05 17.90
CA ARG A 80 18.17 -14.13 17.69
C ARG A 80 18.67 -13.14 16.65
N MET A 81 18.10 -11.95 16.65
CA MET A 81 18.47 -10.82 15.80
C MET A 81 19.26 -9.78 16.59
N SER A 82 19.99 -8.90 15.91
CA SER A 82 20.62 -7.77 16.58
C SER A 82 19.56 -6.75 17.03
N GLN A 83 19.82 -6.04 18.14
CA GLN A 83 18.93 -4.97 18.61
C GLN A 83 18.78 -3.85 17.56
N ALA A 84 19.82 -3.59 16.77
CA ALA A 84 19.81 -2.58 15.73
C ALA A 84 18.86 -2.97 14.59
N GLU A 85 18.89 -4.22 14.13
CA GLU A 85 17.98 -4.71 13.09
C GLU A 85 16.52 -4.63 13.53
N VAL A 86 16.19 -5.08 14.75
CA VAL A 86 14.81 -4.99 15.27
C VAL A 86 14.37 -3.55 15.43
N TYR A 87 15.25 -2.66 15.93
CA TYR A 87 14.96 -1.25 16.12
C TYR A 87 14.74 -0.52 14.79
N GLU A 88 15.60 -0.74 13.79
CA GLU A 88 15.48 -0.06 12.51
C GLU A 88 14.21 -0.47 11.73
N VAL A 89 13.74 -1.71 11.89
CA VAL A 89 12.49 -2.16 11.31
C VAL A 89 11.31 -1.56 12.07
N ALA A 90 11.30 -1.65 13.41
CA ALA A 90 10.22 -1.10 14.24
C ALA A 90 10.02 0.42 14.04
N THR A 91 11.09 1.18 13.86
CA THR A 91 11.03 2.65 13.69
C THR A 91 10.84 3.10 12.26
N PHE A 92 10.91 2.19 11.29
CA PHE A 92 10.66 2.49 9.88
C PHE A 92 9.17 2.60 9.56
N TYR A 93 8.34 1.80 10.19
CA TYR A 93 6.91 1.70 9.90
C TYR A 93 6.09 2.61 10.81
N ALA A 94 5.25 3.47 10.21
CA ALA A 94 4.48 4.48 10.92
C ALA A 94 3.40 3.91 11.88
N HIS A 95 3.02 2.64 11.68
CA HIS A 95 2.05 1.97 12.56
C HIS A 95 2.59 1.74 13.97
N PHE A 96 3.91 1.56 14.14
CA PHE A 96 4.50 1.20 15.41
C PHE A 96 4.88 2.42 16.25
N ASP A 97 4.29 2.50 17.43
CA ASP A 97 4.63 3.51 18.45
C ASP A 97 5.82 3.04 19.30
N VAL A 98 7.04 3.29 18.82
CA VAL A 98 8.27 2.95 19.56
C VAL A 98 8.58 4.03 20.58
N ILE A 99 8.59 3.66 21.87
CA ILE A 99 8.89 4.59 22.97
C ILE A 99 10.19 4.26 23.69
N SER A 100 10.90 5.33 24.15
CA SER A 100 12.08 5.21 25.00
C SER A 100 11.70 4.87 26.45
N GLU A 101 12.71 4.58 27.30
CA GLU A 101 12.46 4.31 28.72
C GLU A 101 11.98 5.53 29.50
N ASP A 102 12.37 6.72 29.04
CA ASP A 102 12.02 7.99 29.70
C ASP A 102 10.68 8.56 29.20
N ASP A 103 10.10 7.97 28.15
CA ASP A 103 8.83 8.40 27.58
C ASP A 103 7.64 7.76 28.33
N SER A 104 6.59 8.53 28.51
CA SER A 104 5.31 8.01 29.01
C SER A 104 4.59 7.24 27.89
N PRO A 105 3.97 6.09 28.21
CA PRO A 105 3.10 5.41 27.23
C PRO A 105 2.02 6.35 26.70
N PRO A 106 1.62 6.20 25.43
CA PRO A 106 0.51 6.97 24.88
C PRO A 106 -0.79 6.66 25.63
N PRO A 107 -1.79 7.54 25.61
CA PRO A 107 -3.14 7.25 26.11
C PRO A 107 -3.69 5.95 25.55
N ALA A 108 -4.58 5.30 26.30
CA ALA A 108 -5.15 4.01 25.93
C ALA A 108 -5.92 4.00 24.60
N LEU A 109 -6.47 5.16 24.21
CA LEU A 109 -7.16 5.34 22.93
C LEU A 109 -6.38 6.28 22.03
N THR A 110 -6.22 5.87 20.79
CA THR A 110 -5.69 6.71 19.71
C THR A 110 -6.73 6.86 18.61
N ILE A 111 -7.00 8.10 18.23
CA ILE A 111 -7.78 8.47 17.07
C ILE A 111 -6.81 8.89 15.97
N ARG A 112 -6.91 8.26 14.80
CA ARG A 112 -6.17 8.64 13.59
C ARG A 112 -7.13 9.29 12.61
N VAL A 113 -6.96 10.57 12.34
CA VAL A 113 -7.81 11.35 11.41
C VAL A 113 -7.14 11.37 10.05
N CYS A 114 -7.81 10.84 9.03
CA CYS A 114 -7.32 10.87 7.66
C CYS A 114 -7.23 12.31 7.15
N ASP A 115 -6.08 12.70 6.59
CA ASP A 115 -5.81 14.04 6.07
C ASP A 115 -5.54 14.08 4.56
N SER A 116 -5.78 12.99 3.85
CA SER A 116 -5.69 12.98 2.38
C SER A 116 -6.76 13.82 1.71
N LEU A 117 -6.54 14.17 0.45
CA LEU A 117 -7.31 15.17 -0.30
C LEU A 117 -8.83 15.01 -0.14
N SER A 118 -9.40 13.82 -0.31
CA SER A 118 -10.85 13.61 -0.20
C SER A 118 -11.39 13.93 1.19
N CYS A 119 -10.65 13.56 2.24
CA CYS A 119 -11.02 13.87 3.63
C CYS A 119 -10.81 15.35 3.95
N GLU A 120 -9.75 15.98 3.43
CA GLU A 120 -9.53 17.42 3.57
C GLU A 120 -10.66 18.21 2.91
N LEU A 121 -11.06 17.86 1.69
CA LEU A 121 -12.22 18.46 1.01
C LEU A 121 -13.52 18.29 1.82
N ALA A 122 -13.66 17.20 2.57
CA ALA A 122 -14.81 16.91 3.43
C ALA A 122 -14.72 17.52 4.84
N GLY A 123 -13.68 18.30 5.16
CA GLY A 123 -13.55 19.03 6.43
C GLY A 123 -12.81 18.27 7.54
N ALA A 124 -11.93 17.33 7.20
CA ALA A 124 -11.17 16.54 8.19
C ALA A 124 -10.30 17.38 9.13
N GLN A 125 -9.72 18.49 8.64
CA GLN A 125 -8.91 19.39 9.48
C GLN A 125 -9.78 20.08 10.56
N GLN A 126 -10.98 20.55 10.19
CA GLN A 126 -11.94 21.15 11.11
C GLN A 126 -12.41 20.13 12.15
N LEU A 127 -12.70 18.89 11.69
CA LEU A 127 -13.06 17.78 12.58
C LEU A 127 -11.95 17.48 13.58
N LYS A 128 -10.71 17.39 13.13
CA LYS A 128 -9.54 17.15 13.99
C LYS A 128 -9.40 18.25 15.06
N ALA A 129 -9.45 19.51 14.65
CA ALA A 129 -9.35 20.65 15.59
C ALA A 129 -10.49 20.66 16.62
N ALA A 130 -11.72 20.32 16.21
CA ALA A 130 -12.85 20.21 17.11
C ALA A 130 -12.67 19.06 18.12
N LEU A 131 -12.21 17.89 17.67
CA LEU A 131 -11.92 16.76 18.55
C LEU A 131 -10.79 17.09 19.56
N GLU A 132 -9.74 17.77 19.13
CA GLU A 132 -8.63 18.20 20.00
C GLU A 132 -9.09 19.20 21.08
N SER A 133 -10.10 20.03 20.76
CA SER A 133 -10.70 20.96 21.73
C SER A 133 -11.64 20.26 22.73
N ASP A 134 -12.33 19.21 22.30
CA ASP A 134 -13.46 18.61 23.01
C ASP A 134 -13.08 17.38 23.86
N LEU A 135 -11.96 16.70 23.52
CA LEU A 135 -11.53 15.48 24.17
C LEU A 135 -10.36 15.72 25.12
N ASP A 136 -10.33 14.96 26.24
CA ASP A 136 -9.23 15.01 27.19
C ASP A 136 -7.98 14.32 26.62
N ALA A 137 -6.94 15.09 26.33
CA ALA A 137 -5.67 14.61 25.81
C ALA A 137 -4.94 13.60 26.72
N THR A 138 -5.32 13.50 27.99
CA THR A 138 -4.77 12.46 28.91
C THR A 138 -5.41 11.10 28.69
N GLN A 139 -6.58 11.03 28.07
CA GLN A 139 -7.34 9.81 27.81
C GLN A 139 -7.31 9.38 26.35
N VAL A 140 -7.26 10.36 25.44
CA VAL A 140 -7.35 10.12 24.00
C VAL A 140 -6.26 10.90 23.26
N ARG A 141 -5.44 10.21 22.50
CA ARG A 141 -4.46 10.81 21.58
C ARG A 141 -5.09 10.99 20.21
N ILE A 142 -4.93 12.16 19.60
CA ILE A 142 -5.42 12.45 18.25
C ILE A 142 -4.22 12.67 17.33
N LEU A 143 -4.13 11.90 16.25
CA LEU A 143 -3.06 11.95 15.27
C LEU A 143 -3.62 12.22 13.88
N ARG A 144 -2.79 12.83 13.01
CA ARG A 144 -2.98 12.78 11.55
C ARG A 144 -2.61 11.39 11.05
N ALA A 145 -3.26 10.94 10.01
CA ALA A 145 -2.96 9.68 9.36
C ALA A 145 -3.15 9.77 7.84
N PRO A 146 -2.40 9.00 7.06
CA PRO A 146 -2.57 8.93 5.62
C PRO A 146 -3.92 8.29 5.25
N CYS A 147 -4.15 8.13 3.95
CA CYS A 147 -5.40 7.58 3.43
C CYS A 147 -5.66 6.16 3.94
N MET A 148 -6.84 5.96 4.51
CA MET A 148 -7.32 4.66 5.04
C MET A 148 -8.13 3.87 3.99
N GLY A 149 -8.10 4.29 2.72
CA GLY A 149 -8.87 3.64 1.66
C GLY A 149 -10.39 3.76 1.81
N ARG A 150 -10.88 4.83 2.48
CA ARG A 150 -12.30 5.11 2.71
C ARG A 150 -12.70 6.49 2.20
N CYS A 151 -12.19 6.86 1.04
CA CYS A 151 -12.46 8.18 0.46
C CYS A 151 -13.91 8.34 0.00
N ASP A 152 -14.61 7.25 -0.20
CA ASP A 152 -16.05 7.18 -0.50
C ASP A 152 -16.94 7.54 0.69
N THR A 153 -16.39 7.54 1.92
CA THR A 153 -17.08 7.87 3.16
C THR A 153 -16.42 9.01 3.94
N ALA A 154 -15.72 9.89 3.22
CA ALA A 154 -15.02 11.05 3.79
C ALA A 154 -15.98 12.04 4.51
N PRO A 155 -15.55 12.70 5.63
CA PRO A 155 -14.29 12.49 6.31
C PRO A 155 -14.29 11.20 7.13
N THR A 156 -13.15 10.50 7.15
CA THR A 156 -13.01 9.25 7.88
C THR A 156 -11.89 9.35 8.92
N LEU A 157 -12.07 8.67 10.02
CA LEU A 157 -11.03 8.46 11.04
C LEU A 157 -11.05 7.02 11.55
N GLU A 158 -9.97 6.62 12.22
CA GLU A 158 -9.84 5.32 12.87
C GLU A 158 -9.79 5.50 14.40
N LEU A 159 -10.58 4.71 15.12
CA LEU A 159 -10.55 4.56 16.59
C LEU A 159 -10.19 3.11 16.92
N GLY A 160 -8.98 2.87 17.37
CA GLY A 160 -8.45 1.50 17.49
C GLY A 160 -8.29 0.87 16.10
N HIS A 161 -9.06 -0.18 15.81
CA HIS A 161 -9.15 -0.82 14.49
C HIS A 161 -10.51 -0.59 13.80
N ARG A 162 -11.30 0.36 14.31
CA ARG A 162 -12.60 0.70 13.74
C ARG A 162 -12.55 2.01 12.98
N HIS A 163 -12.93 1.99 11.72
CA HIS A 163 -13.19 3.21 10.97
C HIS A 163 -14.54 3.81 11.35
N ILE A 164 -14.60 5.13 11.43
CA ILE A 164 -15.82 5.92 11.57
C ILE A 164 -16.01 6.70 10.27
N ASP A 165 -16.99 6.27 9.51
CA ASP A 165 -17.34 6.84 8.21
C ASP A 165 -18.20 8.09 8.40
N PHE A 166 -18.06 9.09 7.49
CA PHE A 166 -18.76 10.38 7.59
C PHE A 166 -18.65 10.99 8.99
N ALA A 167 -17.41 10.95 9.53
CA ALA A 167 -17.14 11.22 10.93
C ALA A 167 -17.55 12.63 11.36
N THR A 168 -18.21 12.71 12.51
CA THR A 168 -18.56 13.95 13.22
C THR A 168 -18.06 13.86 14.67
N VAL A 169 -17.99 14.97 15.37
CA VAL A 169 -17.62 14.99 16.81
C VAL A 169 -18.54 14.09 17.62
N GLU A 170 -19.84 14.11 17.30
CA GLU A 170 -20.88 13.31 17.98
C GLU A 170 -20.68 11.81 17.76
N SER A 171 -20.47 11.37 16.49
CA SER A 171 -20.27 9.95 16.17
C SER A 171 -18.98 9.39 16.79
N VAL A 172 -17.93 10.21 16.90
CA VAL A 172 -16.69 9.83 17.55
C VAL A 172 -16.89 9.69 19.07
N LYS A 173 -17.58 10.63 19.73
CA LYS A 173 -17.89 10.54 21.16
C LYS A 173 -18.76 9.33 21.48
N GLU A 174 -19.72 9.00 20.63
CA GLU A 174 -20.53 7.80 20.76
C GLU A 174 -19.68 6.54 20.65
N ALA A 175 -18.79 6.46 19.66
CA ALA A 175 -17.87 5.34 19.49
C ALA A 175 -16.94 5.16 20.70
N ILE A 176 -16.38 6.24 21.26
CA ILE A 176 -15.56 6.20 22.48
C ILE A 176 -16.39 5.68 23.66
N SER A 177 -17.61 6.22 23.88
CA SER A 177 -18.46 5.86 25.01
C SER A 177 -18.94 4.40 24.94
N SER A 178 -19.15 3.87 23.76
CA SER A 178 -19.53 2.46 23.55
C SER A 178 -18.36 1.48 23.69
N GLY A 179 -17.12 1.96 23.71
CA GLY A 179 -15.91 1.12 23.73
C GLY A 179 -15.73 0.25 22.48
N ASN A 180 -16.45 0.56 21.40
CA ASN A 180 -16.39 -0.23 20.17
C ASN A 180 -15.22 0.22 19.28
N THR A 181 -14.10 -0.52 19.37
CA THR A 181 -12.84 -0.25 18.68
C THR A 181 -12.51 -1.29 17.60
N HIS A 182 -13.41 -2.23 17.29
CA HIS A 182 -13.20 -3.28 16.31
C HIS A 182 -13.95 -3.00 15.02
N ALA A 183 -13.33 -3.34 13.89
CA ALA A 183 -13.94 -3.19 12.58
C ALA A 183 -15.19 -4.08 12.44
N PRO A 184 -16.32 -3.55 11.96
CA PRO A 184 -17.43 -4.40 11.56
C PRO A 184 -17.03 -5.22 10.33
N ILE A 185 -17.39 -6.48 10.30
CA ILE A 185 -17.19 -7.35 9.14
C ILE A 185 -18.42 -7.22 8.24
N PRO A 186 -18.26 -6.77 6.97
CA PRO A 186 -19.38 -6.68 6.04
C PRO A 186 -19.86 -8.07 5.60
N ASP A 187 -21.08 -8.14 5.08
CA ASP A 187 -21.56 -9.34 4.40
C ASP A 187 -20.78 -9.56 3.12
N TYR A 188 -20.25 -10.75 2.92
CA TYR A 188 -19.47 -11.14 1.76
C TYR A 188 -19.82 -12.54 1.24
N GLN A 189 -19.40 -12.86 0.04
CA GLN A 189 -19.57 -14.19 -0.55
C GLN A 189 -18.49 -15.14 -0.01
N ASP A 190 -18.88 -16.02 0.92
CA ASP A 190 -18.02 -17.06 1.50
C ASP A 190 -17.71 -18.20 0.51
N LEU A 191 -16.85 -19.16 0.91
CA LEU A 191 -16.47 -20.32 0.10
C LEU A 191 -17.68 -21.13 -0.39
N ALA A 192 -18.68 -21.36 0.46
CA ALA A 192 -19.85 -22.16 0.14
C ALA A 192 -20.74 -21.46 -0.90
N ALA A 193 -21.02 -20.18 -0.69
CA ALA A 193 -21.79 -19.35 -1.62
C ALA A 193 -21.07 -19.19 -2.97
N TYR A 194 -19.74 -19.01 -2.96
CA TYR A 194 -18.95 -18.92 -4.19
C TYR A 194 -19.00 -20.21 -5.01
N ARG A 195 -18.84 -21.38 -4.37
CA ARG A 195 -18.94 -22.68 -5.04
C ARG A 195 -20.32 -22.93 -5.64
N ALA A 196 -21.38 -22.51 -4.96
CA ALA A 196 -22.74 -22.64 -5.45
C ALA A 196 -22.97 -21.91 -6.79
N THR A 197 -22.12 -20.94 -7.14
CA THR A 197 -22.13 -20.22 -8.42
C THR A 197 -21.13 -20.75 -9.47
N GLY A 198 -20.56 -21.95 -9.25
CA GLY A 198 -19.52 -22.53 -10.13
C GLY A 198 -18.10 -21.99 -9.84
N GLY A 199 -17.90 -21.43 -8.65
CA GLY A 199 -16.58 -21.01 -8.19
C GLY A 199 -15.61 -22.18 -8.09
N TYR A 200 -14.35 -21.95 -8.47
CA TYR A 200 -13.25 -22.92 -8.57
C TYR A 200 -13.37 -23.99 -9.66
N ASP A 201 -14.45 -24.01 -10.47
CA ASP A 201 -14.57 -24.96 -11.59
C ASP A 201 -13.49 -24.70 -12.65
N ALA A 202 -13.16 -23.42 -12.92
CA ALA A 202 -12.10 -23.08 -13.86
C ALA A 202 -10.73 -23.53 -13.33
N LEU A 203 -10.43 -23.31 -12.07
CA LEU A 203 -9.20 -23.79 -11.43
C LEU A 203 -9.11 -25.32 -11.45
N LYS A 204 -10.21 -26.01 -11.18
CA LYS A 204 -10.29 -27.48 -11.23
C LYS A 204 -9.96 -27.99 -12.64
N ALA A 205 -10.61 -27.45 -13.67
CA ALA A 205 -10.36 -27.83 -15.07
C ALA A 205 -8.88 -27.62 -15.47
N ILE A 206 -8.26 -26.57 -14.96
CA ILE A 206 -6.84 -26.26 -15.17
C ILE A 206 -5.95 -27.31 -14.48
N ARG A 207 -6.19 -27.59 -13.19
CA ARG A 207 -5.42 -28.58 -12.43
C ARG A 207 -5.54 -30.00 -12.98
N GLU A 208 -6.69 -30.35 -13.56
CA GLU A 208 -6.93 -31.63 -14.21
C GLU A 208 -6.36 -31.70 -15.66
N GLY A 209 -5.72 -30.63 -16.14
CA GLY A 209 -5.10 -30.58 -17.46
C GLY A 209 -6.10 -30.44 -18.63
N GLN A 210 -7.36 -30.12 -18.38
CA GLN A 210 -8.36 -29.84 -19.40
C GLN A 210 -8.07 -28.54 -20.17
N ARG A 211 -7.33 -27.62 -19.54
CA ARG A 211 -6.79 -26.40 -20.16
C ARG A 211 -5.31 -26.28 -19.82
N SER A 212 -4.48 -26.08 -20.81
CA SER A 212 -3.04 -25.89 -20.60
C SER A 212 -2.74 -24.48 -20.04
N VAL A 213 -1.60 -24.34 -19.39
CA VAL A 213 -1.13 -23.03 -18.91
C VAL A 213 -0.92 -22.06 -20.08
N ASP A 214 -0.47 -22.55 -21.23
CA ASP A 214 -0.26 -21.73 -22.42
C ASP A 214 -1.60 -21.22 -23.01
N ASP A 215 -2.67 -22.05 -22.97
CA ASP A 215 -4.01 -21.63 -23.38
C ASP A 215 -4.55 -20.53 -22.48
N ILE A 216 -4.33 -20.65 -21.15
CA ILE A 216 -4.75 -19.62 -20.19
C ILE A 216 -3.98 -18.33 -20.43
N GLN A 217 -2.66 -18.43 -20.59
CA GLN A 217 -1.81 -17.27 -20.85
C GLN A 217 -2.23 -16.56 -22.16
N ASN A 218 -2.52 -17.31 -23.22
CA ASN A 218 -3.03 -16.78 -24.48
C ASN A 218 -4.41 -16.11 -24.29
N THR A 219 -5.32 -16.72 -23.51
CA THR A 219 -6.62 -16.12 -23.16
C THR A 219 -6.45 -14.78 -22.45
N LEU A 220 -5.49 -14.67 -21.51
CA LEU A 220 -5.19 -13.41 -20.82
C LEU A 220 -4.59 -12.36 -21.77
N LEU A 221 -3.72 -12.76 -22.69
CA LEU A 221 -3.17 -11.86 -23.71
C LEU A 221 -4.26 -11.35 -24.67
N GLU A 222 -5.15 -12.25 -25.11
CA GLU A 222 -6.30 -11.91 -25.95
C GLU A 222 -7.28 -10.96 -25.27
N SER A 223 -7.52 -11.15 -23.96
CA SER A 223 -8.39 -10.25 -23.18
C SER A 223 -7.87 -8.82 -23.09
N GLY A 224 -6.57 -8.62 -23.30
CA GLY A 224 -5.91 -7.34 -23.14
C GLY A 224 -5.71 -6.92 -21.67
N LEU A 225 -5.86 -7.85 -20.71
CA LEU A 225 -5.69 -7.54 -19.29
C LEU A 225 -4.28 -7.04 -18.98
N ARG A 226 -4.23 -5.82 -18.46
CA ARG A 226 -2.99 -5.19 -17.94
C ARG A 226 -3.02 -5.18 -16.41
N GLY A 227 -1.85 -5.05 -15.77
CA GLY A 227 -1.76 -4.93 -14.32
C GLY A 227 -2.47 -3.68 -13.81
N LEU A 228 -3.46 -3.86 -12.95
CA LEU A 228 -4.37 -2.80 -12.48
C LEU A 228 -3.89 -2.09 -11.19
N GLY A 229 -2.69 -2.44 -10.72
CA GLY A 229 -2.03 -1.74 -9.60
C GLY A 229 -1.29 -0.45 -9.99
N GLY A 230 -1.46 0.05 -11.23
CA GLY A 230 -0.90 1.35 -11.67
C GLY A 230 0.05 1.28 -12.86
N ALA A 231 0.97 0.32 -12.91
CA ALA A 231 2.01 0.23 -13.95
C ALA A 231 1.50 -0.23 -15.34
N GLY A 232 0.36 -0.92 -15.39
CA GLY A 232 -0.27 -1.30 -16.65
C GLY A 232 0.49 -2.30 -17.52
N PHE A 233 1.39 -3.11 -16.95
CA PHE A 233 2.11 -4.12 -17.72
C PHE A 233 1.19 -5.30 -18.10
N PRO A 234 1.26 -5.87 -19.34
CA PRO A 234 0.39 -6.98 -19.74
C PRO A 234 0.54 -8.20 -18.83
N SER A 235 -0.58 -8.63 -18.19
CA SER A 235 -0.57 -9.66 -17.14
C SER A 235 -0.03 -11.00 -17.62
N GLY A 236 -0.45 -11.48 -18.80
CA GLY A 236 0.02 -12.73 -19.38
C GLY A 236 1.52 -12.76 -19.68
N LYS A 237 2.14 -11.61 -20.02
CA LYS A 237 3.59 -11.54 -20.23
C LYS A 237 4.41 -11.68 -18.95
N LYS A 238 3.89 -11.24 -17.80
CA LYS A 238 4.59 -11.44 -16.51
C LYS A 238 4.81 -12.92 -16.21
N TRP A 239 3.84 -13.76 -16.53
CA TRP A 239 3.93 -15.22 -16.30
C TRP A 239 5.07 -15.86 -17.09
N SER A 240 5.26 -15.46 -18.36
CA SER A 240 6.35 -15.98 -19.19
C SER A 240 7.73 -15.70 -18.57
N PHE A 241 7.94 -14.51 -18.03
CA PHE A 241 9.23 -14.15 -17.43
C PHE A 241 9.52 -14.98 -16.19
N VAL A 242 8.53 -15.18 -15.31
CA VAL A 242 8.73 -15.97 -14.09
C VAL A 242 8.89 -17.47 -14.44
N ARG A 243 8.13 -17.98 -15.41
CA ARG A 243 8.24 -19.38 -15.86
C ARG A 243 9.58 -19.71 -16.52
N ALA A 244 10.27 -18.71 -17.09
CA ALA A 244 11.58 -18.91 -17.72
C ALA A 244 12.73 -19.10 -16.69
N GLU A 245 12.50 -18.72 -15.43
CA GLU A 245 13.50 -18.81 -14.36
C GLU A 245 13.40 -20.17 -13.63
N GLU A 246 14.52 -20.64 -13.04
CA GLU A 246 14.54 -21.90 -12.27
C GLU A 246 13.80 -21.75 -10.93
N GLY A 247 13.03 -22.80 -10.55
CA GLY A 247 12.32 -22.84 -9.27
C GLY A 247 13.24 -23.04 -8.04
N PRO A 248 12.69 -22.95 -6.81
CA PRO A 248 11.28 -22.69 -6.52
C PRO A 248 10.88 -21.27 -6.87
N ARG A 249 9.61 -21.08 -7.28
CA ARG A 249 9.01 -19.79 -7.60
C ARG A 249 7.97 -19.42 -6.56
N TYR A 250 7.71 -18.13 -6.40
CA TYR A 250 6.69 -17.62 -5.48
C TYR A 250 5.71 -16.69 -6.19
N VAL A 251 4.54 -16.51 -5.57
CA VAL A 251 3.61 -15.44 -5.92
C VAL A 251 3.56 -14.46 -4.75
N ALA A 252 3.67 -13.17 -5.03
CA ALA A 252 3.43 -12.10 -4.07
C ALA A 252 2.28 -11.24 -4.57
N VAL A 253 1.23 -11.14 -3.76
CA VAL A 253 0.08 -10.29 -4.05
C VAL A 253 0.26 -8.94 -3.40
N ASN A 254 0.15 -7.90 -4.20
CA ASN A 254 0.18 -6.53 -3.72
C ASN A 254 -1.24 -6.06 -3.38
N GLY A 255 -1.57 -6.12 -2.09
CA GLY A 255 -2.77 -5.57 -1.48
C GLY A 255 -2.48 -4.30 -0.65
N ASP A 256 -1.30 -3.69 -0.84
CA ASP A 256 -0.95 -2.40 -0.23
C ASP A 256 -1.55 -1.24 -1.07
N GLU A 257 -2.86 -1.09 -0.98
CA GLU A 257 -3.63 -0.06 -1.68
C GLU A 257 -3.46 1.31 -0.99
N GLY A 258 -2.20 1.79 -0.93
CA GLY A 258 -1.81 2.98 -0.17
C GLY A 258 -1.97 4.32 -0.92
N GLU A 259 -2.19 4.32 -2.24
CA GLU A 259 -2.36 5.56 -3.03
C GLU A 259 -3.62 6.31 -2.61
N PRO A 260 -3.55 7.56 -2.11
CA PRO A 260 -4.71 8.31 -1.68
C PRO A 260 -5.79 8.45 -2.76
N GLY A 261 -7.02 8.16 -2.39
CA GLY A 261 -8.15 8.12 -3.32
C GLY A 261 -8.45 6.72 -3.88
N THR A 262 -7.59 5.71 -3.65
CA THR A 262 -7.79 4.34 -4.13
C THR A 262 -8.44 3.48 -3.05
N PHE A 263 -9.48 2.72 -3.42
CA PHE A 263 -10.19 1.77 -2.54
C PHE A 263 -10.93 0.67 -3.31
N LYS A 264 -10.53 0.42 -4.56
CA LYS A 264 -11.15 -0.60 -5.43
C LYS A 264 -10.79 -2.03 -5.01
N ASP A 265 -9.58 -2.25 -4.49
CA ASP A 265 -9.14 -3.58 -4.05
C ASP A 265 -9.89 -3.96 -2.77
N ARG A 266 -10.05 -3.03 -1.81
CA ARG A 266 -10.93 -3.20 -0.66
C ARG A 266 -12.36 -3.55 -1.08
N PHE A 267 -12.89 -2.83 -2.07
CA PHE A 267 -14.25 -3.06 -2.58
C PHE A 267 -14.48 -4.51 -3.02
N TYR A 268 -13.54 -5.10 -3.74
CA TYR A 268 -13.63 -6.48 -4.20
C TYR A 268 -13.44 -7.48 -3.06
N LEU A 269 -12.48 -7.25 -2.18
CA LEU A 269 -12.17 -8.16 -1.08
C LEU A 269 -13.27 -8.20 -0.01
N GLU A 270 -13.94 -7.08 0.24
CA GLU A 270 -15.09 -7.01 1.17
C GLU A 270 -16.36 -7.64 0.61
N ARG A 271 -16.42 -8.06 -0.66
CA ARG A 271 -17.63 -8.60 -1.31
C ARG A 271 -17.43 -9.99 -1.92
N GLU A 272 -16.37 -10.15 -2.67
CA GLU A 272 -16.11 -11.33 -3.52
C GLU A 272 -14.66 -11.85 -3.34
N PRO A 273 -14.23 -12.15 -2.09
CA PRO A 273 -12.83 -12.54 -1.81
C PRO A 273 -12.40 -13.78 -2.60
N HIS A 274 -13.32 -14.69 -2.89
CA HIS A 274 -13.00 -15.92 -3.60
C HIS A 274 -12.73 -15.77 -5.08
N LEU A 275 -13.24 -14.72 -5.75
CA LEU A 275 -12.81 -14.39 -7.11
C LEU A 275 -11.33 -14.01 -7.13
N PHE A 276 -10.89 -13.24 -6.16
CA PHE A 276 -9.47 -12.94 -5.98
C PHE A 276 -8.65 -14.20 -5.67
N LEU A 277 -9.09 -15.03 -4.70
CA LEU A 277 -8.40 -16.25 -4.27
C LEU A 277 -8.33 -17.29 -5.39
N GLU A 278 -9.38 -17.47 -6.20
CA GLU A 278 -9.33 -18.34 -7.39
C GLU A 278 -8.32 -17.83 -8.42
N GLY A 279 -8.30 -16.51 -8.69
CA GLY A 279 -7.33 -15.89 -9.59
C GLY A 279 -5.90 -16.04 -9.09
N LEU A 280 -5.67 -15.93 -7.79
CA LEU A 280 -4.38 -16.20 -7.15
C LEU A 280 -3.94 -17.66 -7.38
N LEU A 281 -4.82 -18.62 -7.15
CA LEU A 281 -4.50 -20.04 -7.33
C LEU A 281 -4.27 -20.41 -8.80
N ILE A 282 -5.00 -19.79 -9.74
CA ILE A 282 -4.75 -19.95 -11.17
C ILE A 282 -3.36 -19.40 -11.54
N ALA A 283 -3.03 -18.20 -11.09
CA ALA A 283 -1.72 -17.60 -11.35
C ALA A 283 -0.58 -18.38 -10.70
N ALA A 284 -0.78 -18.87 -9.49
CA ALA A 284 0.19 -19.70 -8.75
C ALA A 284 0.43 -21.04 -9.47
N HIS A 285 -0.63 -21.71 -9.91
CA HIS A 285 -0.52 -22.93 -10.70
C HIS A 285 0.22 -22.68 -12.03
N ALA A 286 -0.09 -21.56 -12.70
CA ALA A 286 0.52 -21.24 -14.00
C ALA A 286 2.04 -21.06 -13.93
N VAL A 287 2.57 -20.54 -12.83
CA VAL A 287 4.03 -20.36 -12.65
C VAL A 287 4.67 -21.46 -11.79
N ASP A 288 3.93 -22.51 -11.43
CA ASP A 288 4.39 -23.58 -10.56
C ASP A 288 4.97 -23.02 -9.25
N ALA A 289 4.17 -22.22 -8.56
CA ALA A 289 4.58 -21.54 -7.34
C ALA A 289 4.59 -22.50 -6.15
N ALA A 290 5.69 -22.50 -5.41
CA ALA A 290 5.83 -23.29 -4.18
C ALA A 290 4.97 -22.71 -3.02
N ARG A 291 4.67 -21.40 -3.03
CA ARG A 291 3.88 -20.69 -2.02
C ARG A 291 3.39 -19.36 -2.56
N ALA A 292 2.30 -18.86 -1.99
CA ALA A 292 1.77 -17.53 -2.28
C ALA A 292 1.78 -16.67 -1.00
N TYR A 293 2.16 -15.40 -1.14
CA TYR A 293 2.14 -14.40 -0.08
C TYR A 293 1.17 -13.29 -0.45
N VAL A 294 0.25 -12.96 0.44
CA VAL A 294 -0.70 -11.85 0.27
C VAL A 294 -0.30 -10.72 1.21
N TYR A 295 0.34 -9.70 0.68
CA TYR A 295 0.69 -8.51 1.45
C TYR A 295 -0.51 -7.57 1.50
N MET A 296 -1.06 -7.37 2.69
CA MET A 296 -2.28 -6.59 2.93
C MET A 296 -1.98 -5.44 3.88
N ARG A 297 -2.40 -4.24 3.52
CA ARG A 297 -2.25 -3.09 4.41
C ARG A 297 -3.02 -3.24 5.71
N ASP A 298 -2.46 -2.70 6.80
CA ASP A 298 -3.03 -2.78 8.15
C ASP A 298 -4.38 -2.07 8.27
N GLU A 299 -4.56 -0.99 7.51
CA GLU A 299 -5.75 -0.15 7.52
C GLU A 299 -7.01 -0.83 6.96
N TYR A 300 -6.92 -2.13 6.58
CA TYR A 300 -8.06 -2.94 6.15
C TYR A 300 -8.34 -4.11 7.10
N PRO A 301 -8.66 -3.85 8.40
CA PRO A 301 -8.82 -4.91 9.40
C PRO A 301 -9.96 -5.89 9.08
N ALA A 302 -11.06 -5.43 8.47
CA ALA A 302 -12.13 -6.32 8.03
C ALA A 302 -11.67 -7.26 6.92
N VAL A 303 -10.89 -6.78 5.96
CA VAL A 303 -10.33 -7.60 4.87
C VAL A 303 -9.34 -8.63 5.41
N LEU A 304 -8.46 -8.22 6.34
CA LEU A 304 -7.54 -9.15 7.01
C LEU A 304 -8.28 -10.29 7.69
N HIS A 305 -9.38 -9.99 8.39
CA HIS A 305 -10.23 -11.00 9.02
C HIS A 305 -10.90 -11.93 7.97
N ILE A 306 -11.48 -11.35 6.91
CA ILE A 306 -12.13 -12.15 5.83
C ILE A 306 -11.12 -13.10 5.19
N LEU A 307 -9.93 -12.62 4.84
CA LEU A 307 -8.90 -13.46 4.23
C LEU A 307 -8.42 -14.58 5.17
N ASP A 308 -8.24 -14.29 6.46
CA ASP A 308 -7.85 -15.29 7.47
C ASP A 308 -8.90 -16.41 7.60
N GLU A 309 -10.19 -16.06 7.67
CA GLU A 309 -11.26 -17.03 7.77
C GLU A 309 -11.45 -17.86 6.49
N GLU A 310 -11.40 -17.22 5.32
CA GLU A 310 -11.64 -17.92 4.06
C GLU A 310 -10.44 -18.79 3.63
N ILE A 311 -9.19 -18.39 3.93
CA ILE A 311 -8.02 -19.25 3.71
C ILE A 311 -8.10 -20.49 4.61
N LYS A 312 -8.46 -20.34 5.89
CA LYS A 312 -8.69 -21.49 6.79
C LYS A 312 -9.81 -22.40 6.28
N ALA A 313 -10.90 -21.83 5.77
CA ALA A 313 -11.98 -22.61 5.17
C ALA A 313 -11.50 -23.40 3.94
N MET A 314 -10.67 -22.79 3.09
CA MET A 314 -10.08 -23.47 1.92
C MET A 314 -9.11 -24.59 2.31
N GLU A 315 -8.33 -24.42 3.37
CA GLU A 315 -7.45 -25.46 3.94
C GLU A 315 -8.26 -26.63 4.51
N ALA A 316 -9.30 -26.32 5.31
CA ALA A 316 -10.18 -27.31 5.90
C ALA A 316 -10.95 -28.14 4.85
N ASP A 317 -11.28 -27.53 3.73
CA ASP A 317 -11.94 -28.15 2.59
C ASP A 317 -10.96 -28.96 1.71
N GLY A 318 -9.65 -28.83 1.90
CA GLY A 318 -8.60 -29.48 1.10
C GLY A 318 -8.41 -28.86 -0.29
N LEU A 319 -8.90 -27.65 -0.53
CA LEU A 319 -8.69 -26.91 -1.77
C LEU A 319 -7.24 -26.47 -1.93
N ILE A 320 -6.59 -26.15 -0.83
CA ILE A 320 -5.17 -25.81 -0.71
C ILE A 320 -4.51 -26.59 0.43
N GLU A 321 -3.18 -26.75 0.37
CA GLU A 321 -2.40 -27.28 1.47
C GLU A 321 -2.30 -26.24 2.60
N THR A 322 -2.14 -26.70 3.83
CA THR A 322 -1.91 -25.83 4.99
C THR A 322 -0.70 -24.94 4.78
N ASP A 323 -0.81 -23.67 5.09
CA ASP A 323 0.22 -22.64 4.93
C ASP A 323 0.64 -22.39 3.45
N TYR A 324 -0.16 -22.82 2.44
CA TYR A 324 0.16 -22.51 1.05
C TYR A 324 -0.01 -21.03 0.71
N ILE A 325 -1.02 -20.38 1.29
CA ILE A 325 -1.24 -18.93 1.20
C ILE A 325 -0.92 -18.33 2.56
N GLU A 326 0.04 -17.41 2.61
CA GLU A 326 0.45 -16.71 3.83
C GLU A 326 0.10 -15.23 3.72
N VAL A 327 -0.81 -14.75 4.59
CA VAL A 327 -1.15 -13.32 4.66
C VAL A 327 -0.08 -12.60 5.47
N ARG A 328 0.44 -11.51 4.92
CA ARG A 328 1.42 -10.61 5.56
C ARG A 328 0.79 -9.26 5.80
N ARG A 329 0.70 -8.88 7.07
CA ARG A 329 0.14 -7.60 7.51
C ARG A 329 1.17 -6.49 7.34
N GLY A 330 0.88 -5.50 6.49
CA GLY A 330 1.66 -4.27 6.38
C GLY A 330 1.63 -3.46 7.67
N ALA A 331 2.43 -2.41 7.75
CA ALA A 331 2.56 -1.63 8.97
C ALA A 331 2.58 -0.10 8.69
N GLY A 332 1.76 0.37 7.75
CA GLY A 332 1.60 1.79 7.45
C GLY A 332 2.83 2.40 6.77
N ALA A 333 3.17 1.94 5.57
CA ALA A 333 4.20 2.54 4.73
C ALA A 333 3.81 2.41 3.25
N TYR A 334 3.37 3.49 2.63
CA TYR A 334 2.97 3.56 1.21
C TYR A 334 4.03 2.98 0.26
N ILE A 335 5.32 3.16 0.61
CA ILE A 335 6.41 2.64 -0.22
C ILE A 335 6.34 1.13 -0.42
N CYS A 336 5.69 0.38 0.48
CA CYS A 336 5.51 -1.07 0.36
C CYS A 336 4.54 -1.45 -0.78
N GLY A 337 3.83 -0.50 -1.38
CA GLY A 337 3.14 -0.67 -2.65
C GLY A 337 4.08 -0.79 -3.87
N GLU A 338 5.36 -0.37 -3.75
CA GLU A 338 6.39 -0.65 -4.74
C GLU A 338 6.84 -2.11 -4.62
N GLU A 339 6.85 -2.86 -5.75
CA GLU A 339 6.97 -4.33 -5.72
C GLU A 339 8.21 -4.86 -5.00
N SER A 340 9.37 -4.17 -5.09
CA SER A 340 10.60 -4.61 -4.43
C SER A 340 10.63 -4.23 -2.95
N ALA A 341 10.04 -3.08 -2.58
CA ALA A 341 9.87 -2.68 -1.19
C ALA A 341 8.88 -3.60 -0.45
N MET A 342 7.80 -4.01 -1.11
CA MET A 342 6.88 -5.02 -0.59
C MET A 342 7.61 -6.33 -0.27
N ILE A 343 8.49 -6.77 -1.17
CA ILE A 343 9.30 -7.99 -0.95
C ILE A 343 10.21 -7.85 0.25
N GLU A 344 10.91 -6.71 0.40
CA GLU A 344 11.73 -6.45 1.60
C GLU A 344 10.89 -6.49 2.88
N SER A 345 9.67 -5.94 2.84
CA SER A 345 8.74 -5.97 3.98
C SER A 345 8.27 -7.40 4.31
N ILE A 346 7.88 -8.21 3.32
CA ILE A 346 7.53 -9.64 3.51
C ILE A 346 8.71 -10.42 4.12
N GLU A 347 9.94 -10.03 3.80
CA GLU A 347 11.16 -10.63 4.37
C GLU A 347 11.50 -10.09 5.78
N GLY A 348 10.61 -9.30 6.41
CA GLY A 348 10.78 -8.78 7.77
C GLY A 348 11.79 -7.63 7.89
N LYS A 349 12.03 -6.90 6.81
CA LYS A 349 12.98 -5.80 6.71
C LYS A 349 12.25 -4.46 6.52
N ARG A 350 13.03 -3.35 6.54
CA ARG A 350 12.50 -2.07 6.08
C ARG A 350 12.09 -2.17 4.61
N GLY A 351 10.91 -1.66 4.25
CA GLY A 351 10.38 -1.63 2.90
C GLY A 351 11.14 -0.66 1.99
N LEU A 352 12.39 -0.97 1.67
CA LEU A 352 13.23 -0.12 0.83
C LEU A 352 13.28 -0.64 -0.60
N PRO A 353 12.99 0.19 -1.63
CA PRO A 353 13.08 -0.20 -3.02
C PRO A 353 14.47 -0.72 -3.40
N ARG A 354 14.51 -1.80 -4.17
CA ARG A 354 15.73 -2.37 -4.73
C ARG A 354 16.13 -1.68 -6.03
N HIS A 355 17.43 -1.61 -6.30
CA HIS A 355 17.91 -1.23 -7.62
C HIS A 355 17.59 -2.31 -8.66
N ARG A 356 17.24 -1.90 -9.86
CA ARG A 356 16.95 -2.80 -11.00
C ARG A 356 17.98 -2.59 -12.11
N PRO A 357 18.45 -3.65 -12.82
CA PRO A 357 18.25 -5.08 -12.57
C PRO A 357 18.97 -5.59 -11.30
N PRO A 358 18.66 -6.81 -10.78
CA PRO A 358 17.68 -7.78 -11.28
C PRO A 358 16.24 -7.36 -10.99
N TYR A 359 15.29 -7.81 -11.82
CA TYR A 359 13.86 -7.63 -11.60
C TYR A 359 13.31 -8.70 -10.65
N VAL A 360 12.18 -8.43 -9.99
CA VAL A 360 11.56 -9.38 -9.04
C VAL A 360 11.16 -10.72 -9.69
N ALA A 361 10.87 -10.72 -10.99
CA ALA A 361 10.63 -11.94 -11.76
C ALA A 361 11.84 -12.88 -11.79
N GLN A 362 13.06 -12.34 -11.61
CA GLN A 362 14.32 -13.08 -11.57
C GLN A 362 14.78 -13.30 -10.12
N LYS A 363 14.70 -12.25 -9.30
CA LYS A 363 15.18 -12.24 -7.92
C LYS A 363 14.22 -11.47 -7.01
N GLY A 364 13.16 -12.13 -6.59
CA GLY A 364 12.12 -11.62 -5.70
C GLY A 364 12.25 -12.12 -4.26
N LEU A 365 11.17 -12.70 -3.73
CA LEU A 365 11.10 -13.25 -2.35
C LEU A 365 12.19 -14.29 -2.11
N PHE A 366 12.94 -14.09 -1.03
CA PHE A 366 14.03 -15.00 -0.60
C PHE A 366 15.03 -15.30 -1.73
N ASP A 367 15.32 -14.28 -2.54
CA ASP A 367 16.20 -14.38 -3.72
C ASP A 367 15.71 -15.37 -4.80
N ARG A 368 14.39 -15.63 -4.87
CA ARG A 368 13.78 -16.54 -5.84
C ARG A 368 12.88 -15.80 -6.82
N PRO A 369 12.67 -16.37 -8.03
CA PRO A 369 11.75 -15.80 -9.00
C PRO A 369 10.36 -15.62 -8.40
N THR A 370 9.79 -14.41 -8.53
CA THR A 370 8.53 -14.07 -7.90
C THR A 370 7.59 -13.38 -8.89
N LEU A 371 6.37 -13.92 -9.01
CA LEU A 371 5.29 -13.28 -9.73
C LEU A 371 4.58 -12.29 -8.82
N VAL A 372 4.54 -11.02 -9.21
CA VAL A 372 3.81 -9.99 -8.46
C VAL A 372 2.54 -9.60 -9.21
N HIS A 373 1.40 -9.66 -8.53
CA HIS A 373 0.10 -9.19 -9.02
C HIS A 373 -0.63 -8.32 -7.99
N ASN A 374 -1.45 -7.40 -8.47
CA ASN A 374 -2.41 -6.64 -7.68
C ASN A 374 -3.72 -7.44 -7.50
N ILE A 375 -4.50 -7.13 -6.47
CA ILE A 375 -5.78 -7.78 -6.13
C ILE A 375 -6.77 -7.77 -7.29
N GLU A 376 -7.11 -6.58 -7.82
CA GLU A 376 -8.08 -6.45 -8.92
C GLU A 376 -7.63 -7.23 -10.17
N THR A 377 -6.33 -7.26 -10.45
CA THR A 377 -5.80 -8.04 -11.57
C THR A 377 -6.10 -9.53 -11.41
N LEU A 378 -5.94 -10.09 -10.21
CA LEU A 378 -6.25 -11.48 -9.90
C LEU A 378 -7.75 -11.76 -9.95
N HIS A 379 -8.58 -10.86 -9.45
CA HIS A 379 -10.04 -10.92 -9.59
C HIS A 379 -10.45 -11.08 -11.09
N TRP A 380 -9.89 -10.26 -11.97
CA TRP A 380 -10.16 -10.37 -13.41
C TRP A 380 -9.60 -11.64 -14.04
N ILE A 381 -8.47 -12.18 -13.59
CA ILE A 381 -7.92 -13.46 -14.07
C ILE A 381 -8.92 -14.57 -13.86
N ALA A 382 -9.53 -14.71 -12.68
CA ALA A 382 -10.55 -15.71 -12.42
C ALA A 382 -11.76 -15.55 -13.37
N ARG A 383 -12.27 -14.32 -13.50
CA ARG A 383 -13.40 -14.04 -14.39
C ARG A 383 -13.11 -14.34 -15.85
N ILE A 384 -11.94 -13.95 -16.36
CA ILE A 384 -11.53 -14.24 -17.74
C ILE A 384 -11.42 -15.75 -17.96
N CYS A 385 -10.90 -16.50 -16.99
CA CYS A 385 -10.81 -17.95 -17.07
C CYS A 385 -12.18 -18.63 -17.08
N ARG A 386 -13.18 -18.08 -16.41
CA ARG A 386 -14.57 -18.60 -16.36
C ARG A 386 -15.40 -18.17 -17.56
N GLU A 387 -15.37 -16.88 -17.90
CA GLU A 387 -16.31 -16.23 -18.82
C GLU A 387 -15.70 -16.00 -20.22
N GLY A 388 -14.39 -16.12 -20.35
CA GLY A 388 -13.66 -15.88 -21.61
C GLY A 388 -13.15 -14.45 -21.77
N PRO A 389 -12.27 -14.20 -22.75
CA PRO A 389 -11.61 -12.92 -22.93
C PRO A 389 -12.55 -11.77 -23.33
N GLN A 390 -13.73 -12.10 -23.88
CA GLN A 390 -14.72 -11.13 -24.37
C GLN A 390 -15.33 -10.28 -23.25
N ILE A 391 -15.25 -10.69 -21.99
CA ILE A 391 -15.73 -9.85 -20.87
C ILE A 391 -14.97 -8.53 -20.75
N LEU A 392 -13.73 -8.49 -21.27
CA LEU A 392 -12.94 -7.27 -21.36
C LEU A 392 -12.86 -6.78 -22.82
N ASN A 393 -12.29 -7.57 -23.75
CA ASN A 393 -12.04 -7.10 -25.10
C ASN A 393 -13.32 -6.87 -25.94
N GLY A 394 -14.47 -7.36 -25.49
CA GLY A 394 -15.80 -7.13 -26.08
C GLY A 394 -16.41 -5.77 -25.69
N VAL A 395 -15.83 -5.04 -24.73
CA VAL A 395 -16.29 -3.70 -24.34
C VAL A 395 -15.36 -2.66 -24.97
N GLU A 396 -15.92 -1.70 -25.69
CA GLU A 396 -15.15 -0.64 -26.34
C GLU A 396 -15.84 0.72 -26.15
N LYS A 397 -15.05 1.76 -25.84
CA LYS A 397 -15.47 3.16 -25.79
C LYS A 397 -14.29 4.06 -26.14
N ASN A 398 -14.52 5.08 -26.97
CA ASN A 398 -13.50 6.05 -27.38
C ASN A 398 -12.19 5.41 -27.90
N GLY A 399 -12.30 4.29 -28.64
CA GLY A 399 -11.15 3.56 -29.19
C GLY A 399 -10.35 2.76 -28.14
N ARG A 400 -10.87 2.61 -26.91
CA ARG A 400 -10.26 1.84 -25.83
C ARG A 400 -11.11 0.61 -25.50
N LYS A 401 -10.45 -0.51 -25.26
CA LYS A 401 -11.12 -1.78 -24.92
C LYS A 401 -10.89 -2.14 -23.46
N GLY A 402 -11.89 -2.77 -22.86
CA GLY A 402 -11.85 -3.28 -21.52
C GLY A 402 -12.78 -2.55 -20.55
N LEU A 403 -12.80 -3.04 -19.33
CA LEU A 403 -13.45 -2.45 -18.18
C LEU A 403 -12.38 -1.95 -17.20
N ARG A 404 -12.72 -0.93 -16.43
CA ARG A 404 -11.88 -0.37 -15.38
C ARG A 404 -12.70 0.03 -14.17
N SER A 405 -12.21 -0.31 -13.00
CA SER A 405 -12.75 0.17 -11.74
C SER A 405 -12.14 1.51 -11.40
N TYR A 406 -12.97 2.53 -11.30
CA TYR A 406 -12.58 3.87 -10.85
C TYR A 406 -13.01 4.03 -9.40
N SER A 407 -12.06 4.34 -8.51
CA SER A 407 -12.34 4.79 -7.14
C SER A 407 -12.67 6.27 -7.18
N VAL A 408 -13.95 6.64 -7.04
CA VAL A 408 -14.42 8.01 -7.24
C VAL A 408 -14.77 8.66 -5.91
N SER A 409 -14.24 9.85 -5.67
CA SER A 409 -14.50 10.66 -4.47
C SER A 409 -14.38 12.16 -4.74
N GLY A 410 -14.45 12.97 -3.69
CA GLY A 410 -14.45 14.44 -3.81
C GLY A 410 -15.86 15.00 -4.00
N ARG A 411 -16.02 15.98 -4.88
CA ARG A 411 -17.25 16.81 -5.02
C ARG A 411 -18.34 16.15 -5.87
N VAL A 412 -18.65 14.88 -5.65
CA VAL A 412 -19.69 14.11 -6.35
C VAL A 412 -20.76 13.61 -5.40
N ASN A 413 -21.99 13.39 -5.91
CA ASN A 413 -23.15 12.98 -5.10
C ASN A 413 -23.04 11.56 -4.56
N ASN A 414 -22.53 10.62 -5.36
CA ASN A 414 -22.42 9.20 -5.01
C ASN A 414 -20.98 8.72 -5.19
N PRO A 415 -20.06 9.03 -4.26
CA PRO A 415 -18.72 8.48 -4.29
C PRO A 415 -18.74 6.94 -4.20
N GLY A 416 -17.65 6.28 -4.59
CA GLY A 416 -17.58 4.82 -4.57
C GLY A 416 -16.89 4.25 -5.81
N VAL A 417 -16.73 2.93 -5.87
CA VAL A 417 -16.14 2.25 -7.02
C VAL A 417 -17.14 2.19 -8.17
N LYS A 418 -16.73 2.67 -9.35
CA LYS A 418 -17.52 2.67 -10.58
C LYS A 418 -16.83 1.80 -11.63
N LEU A 419 -17.46 0.69 -12.01
CA LEU A 419 -16.98 -0.18 -13.09
C LEU A 419 -17.51 0.34 -14.41
N LEU A 420 -16.64 0.91 -15.23
CA LEU A 420 -16.99 1.57 -16.50
C LEU A 420 -16.07 1.08 -17.63
N PRO A 421 -16.44 1.33 -18.93
CA PRO A 421 -15.53 1.10 -20.04
C PRO A 421 -14.20 1.87 -19.86
N ALA A 422 -13.09 1.24 -20.19
CA ALA A 422 -11.74 1.79 -20.05
C ALA A 422 -11.53 3.14 -20.78
N GLY A 423 -12.31 3.43 -21.81
CA GLY A 423 -12.29 4.71 -22.53
C GLY A 423 -13.23 5.79 -21.97
N SER A 424 -13.77 5.63 -20.76
CA SER A 424 -14.62 6.65 -20.13
C SER A 424 -13.84 7.93 -19.85
N THR A 425 -14.51 9.08 -20.05
CA THR A 425 -13.97 10.40 -19.71
C THR A 425 -14.30 10.77 -18.26
N ILE A 426 -13.74 11.88 -17.77
CA ILE A 426 -14.07 12.36 -16.43
C ILE A 426 -15.56 12.73 -16.31
N ILE A 427 -16.18 13.23 -17.37
CA ILE A 427 -17.62 13.53 -17.37
C ILE A 427 -18.44 12.25 -17.21
N ASP A 428 -18.12 11.19 -17.95
CA ASP A 428 -18.77 9.89 -17.78
C ASP A 428 -18.67 9.36 -16.34
N ILE A 429 -17.52 9.59 -15.69
CA ILE A 429 -17.26 9.14 -14.32
C ILE A 429 -18.05 9.98 -13.32
N ILE A 430 -18.09 11.31 -13.50
CA ILE A 430 -18.92 12.22 -12.70
C ILE A 430 -20.40 11.85 -12.82
N ASP A 431 -20.89 11.60 -14.03
CA ASP A 431 -22.27 11.21 -14.27
C ASP A 431 -22.61 9.87 -13.59
N ALA A 432 -21.71 8.88 -13.70
CA ALA A 432 -21.85 7.58 -12.99
C ALA A 432 -21.80 7.73 -11.46
N ALA A 433 -21.20 8.80 -10.97
CA ALA A 433 -21.20 9.18 -9.56
C ALA A 433 -22.36 10.12 -9.17
N GLY A 434 -23.40 10.21 -9.99
CA GLY A 434 -24.61 10.99 -9.70
C GLY A 434 -24.47 12.49 -9.91
N GLY A 435 -23.45 12.95 -10.65
CA GLY A 435 -23.16 14.35 -10.91
C GLY A 435 -22.40 15.05 -9.78
N MET A 436 -22.14 16.33 -9.98
CA MET A 436 -21.52 17.20 -8.98
C MET A 436 -22.43 17.45 -7.78
N LEU A 437 -21.86 17.71 -6.62
CA LEU A 437 -22.61 18.17 -5.45
C LEU A 437 -23.40 19.46 -5.77
N GLU A 438 -24.55 19.64 -5.13
CA GLU A 438 -25.39 20.82 -5.31
C GLU A 438 -24.61 22.10 -5.01
N GLY A 439 -24.70 23.09 -5.91
CA GLY A 439 -24.00 24.36 -5.82
C GLY A 439 -22.48 24.29 -6.04
N HIS A 440 -21.97 23.20 -6.63
CA HIS A 440 -20.59 23.03 -7.05
C HIS A 440 -20.49 22.92 -8.57
N THR A 441 -19.51 23.62 -9.16
CA THR A 441 -19.18 23.53 -10.59
C THR A 441 -17.86 22.79 -10.77
N PHE A 442 -17.81 21.85 -11.72
CA PHE A 442 -16.59 21.09 -12.02
C PHE A 442 -15.44 22.00 -12.44
N LYS A 443 -14.28 21.89 -11.77
CA LYS A 443 -13.09 22.70 -12.02
C LYS A 443 -11.86 21.88 -12.40
N ALA A 444 -11.59 20.83 -11.66
CA ALA A 444 -10.37 20.01 -11.81
C ALA A 444 -10.61 18.60 -11.32
N TYR A 445 -9.69 17.70 -11.66
CA TYR A 445 -9.72 16.33 -11.20
C TYR A 445 -8.32 15.73 -11.08
N GLN A 446 -8.15 14.86 -10.13
CA GLN A 446 -7.03 13.94 -10.01
C GLN A 446 -7.44 12.64 -10.72
N PRO A 447 -6.75 12.15 -11.77
CA PRO A 447 -7.22 10.98 -12.53
C PRO A 447 -6.79 9.63 -11.95
N GLY A 448 -5.70 9.57 -11.17
CA GLY A 448 -5.08 8.31 -10.76
C GLY A 448 -4.28 8.37 -9.47
N GLY A 449 -4.70 9.15 -8.50
CA GLY A 449 -4.01 9.39 -7.24
C GLY A 449 -3.04 10.57 -7.28
N PRO A 450 -2.44 10.96 -6.14
CA PRO A 450 -1.46 12.05 -6.04
C PRO A 450 -0.33 11.96 -7.07
N SER A 451 0.13 10.75 -7.36
CA SER A 451 1.17 10.50 -8.37
C SER A 451 0.81 11.02 -9.76
N SER A 452 -0.47 11.12 -10.09
CA SER A 452 -0.96 11.61 -11.38
C SER A 452 -1.10 13.12 -11.47
N GLY A 453 -1.09 13.83 -10.33
CA GLY A 453 -1.33 15.28 -10.23
C GLY A 453 -2.76 15.68 -10.58
N LEU A 454 -2.97 16.95 -10.94
CA LEU A 454 -4.28 17.56 -11.23
C LEU A 454 -4.41 17.98 -12.69
N LEU A 455 -5.56 17.67 -13.29
CA LEU A 455 -5.95 18.11 -14.63
C LEU A 455 -7.16 19.07 -14.55
N PRO A 456 -7.21 20.11 -15.39
CA PRO A 456 -8.30 21.07 -15.40
C PRO A 456 -9.55 20.52 -16.11
N ALA A 457 -10.72 21.08 -15.82
CA ALA A 457 -11.98 20.75 -16.48
C ALA A 457 -11.94 20.94 -18.02
N SER A 458 -11.06 21.79 -18.54
CA SER A 458 -10.87 21.96 -20.00
C SER A 458 -10.30 20.71 -20.70
N LEU A 459 -9.83 19.72 -19.95
CA LEU A 459 -9.35 18.41 -20.43
C LEU A 459 -10.35 17.29 -20.12
N ASP A 460 -11.63 17.59 -20.10
CA ASP A 460 -12.73 16.67 -19.72
C ASP A 460 -13.04 15.57 -20.72
N SER A 461 -12.62 15.74 -21.98
CA SER A 461 -12.91 14.83 -23.09
C SER A 461 -11.86 13.73 -23.27
N ILE A 462 -10.77 13.73 -22.47
CA ILE A 462 -9.72 12.74 -22.59
C ILE A 462 -10.18 11.40 -22.00
N PRO A 463 -10.06 10.29 -22.73
CA PRO A 463 -10.31 8.96 -22.17
C PRO A 463 -9.36 8.65 -20.99
N LEU A 464 -9.90 8.26 -19.85
CA LEU A 464 -9.11 7.93 -18.66
C LEU A 464 -8.70 6.45 -18.70
N ASP A 465 -7.60 6.17 -19.40
CA ASP A 465 -7.05 4.83 -19.55
C ASP A 465 -5.50 4.86 -19.59
N PHE A 466 -4.88 3.70 -19.67
CA PHE A 466 -3.43 3.60 -19.90
C PHE A 466 -3.04 4.31 -21.21
N ASP A 467 -1.91 4.99 -21.19
CA ASP A 467 -1.28 5.62 -22.36
C ASP A 467 -2.07 6.79 -22.99
N THR A 468 -3.08 7.35 -22.29
CA THR A 468 -3.89 8.47 -22.81
C THR A 468 -3.53 9.83 -22.21
N LEU A 469 -3.00 9.85 -20.99
CA LEU A 469 -2.76 11.07 -20.21
C LEU A 469 -1.31 11.57 -20.28
N GLN A 470 -0.36 10.79 -20.81
CA GLN A 470 1.07 11.10 -20.83
C GLN A 470 1.38 12.40 -21.58
N ALA A 471 0.68 12.68 -22.68
CA ALA A 471 0.82 13.91 -23.45
C ALA A 471 0.49 15.17 -22.61
N HIS A 472 -0.26 14.99 -21.52
CA HIS A 472 -0.65 16.04 -20.60
C HIS A 472 0.21 16.09 -19.33
N GLY A 473 1.21 15.20 -19.19
CA GLY A 473 2.09 15.09 -18.02
C GLY A 473 1.46 14.33 -16.86
N SER A 474 0.43 13.51 -17.13
CA SER A 474 -0.31 12.74 -16.15
C SER A 474 -0.43 11.26 -16.57
N PHE A 475 -1.03 10.42 -15.74
CA PHE A 475 -1.31 9.01 -16.03
C PHE A 475 -2.48 8.51 -15.18
N ILE A 476 -3.09 7.39 -15.59
CA ILE A 476 -4.27 6.85 -14.91
C ILE A 476 -3.93 6.17 -13.56
N GLY A 477 -2.70 5.72 -13.36
CA GLY A 477 -2.26 5.07 -12.11
C GLY A 477 -3.21 3.98 -11.63
N SER A 478 -3.65 4.09 -10.39
CA SER A 478 -4.60 3.19 -9.73
C SER A 478 -6.07 3.51 -10.04
N ALA A 479 -6.35 4.47 -10.93
CA ALA A 479 -7.69 4.98 -11.22
C ALA A 479 -8.41 5.58 -9.99
N ALA A 480 -7.65 6.25 -9.10
CA ALA A 480 -8.16 7.01 -7.97
C ALA A 480 -8.59 8.41 -8.42
N VAL A 481 -9.87 8.56 -8.70
CA VAL A 481 -10.44 9.81 -9.25
C VAL A 481 -10.98 10.66 -8.11
N VAL A 482 -10.36 11.84 -7.90
CA VAL A 482 -10.86 12.84 -6.95
C VAL A 482 -11.31 14.08 -7.73
N VAL A 483 -12.59 14.42 -7.58
CA VAL A 483 -13.21 15.54 -8.30
C VAL A 483 -13.20 16.80 -7.45
N LEU A 484 -12.69 17.90 -8.01
CA LEU A 484 -12.65 19.24 -7.38
C LEU A 484 -13.63 20.19 -8.05
N SER A 485 -14.11 21.17 -7.30
CA SER A 485 -15.03 22.18 -7.76
C SER A 485 -14.42 23.58 -7.77
N ASP A 486 -15.19 24.54 -8.26
CA ASP A 486 -14.92 25.99 -8.23
C ASP A 486 -14.66 26.54 -6.81
N LYS A 487 -15.09 25.85 -5.76
CA LYS A 487 -14.84 26.22 -4.36
C LYS A 487 -13.49 25.73 -3.81
N ASP A 488 -12.81 24.90 -4.56
CA ASP A 488 -11.54 24.29 -4.15
C ASP A 488 -10.36 24.98 -4.88
N LYS A 489 -9.21 25.09 -4.19
CA LYS A 489 -8.00 25.62 -4.80
C LYS A 489 -7.08 24.51 -5.25
N ALA A 490 -6.65 24.56 -6.50
CA ALA A 490 -5.74 23.59 -7.08
C ALA A 490 -4.37 23.60 -6.38
N ARG A 491 -3.89 24.78 -5.96
CA ARG A 491 -2.64 24.92 -5.20
C ARG A 491 -2.70 24.20 -3.84
N ASP A 492 -3.82 24.30 -3.11
CA ASP A 492 -3.99 23.68 -1.80
C ASP A 492 -4.07 22.15 -1.96
N ALA A 493 -4.78 21.66 -2.97
CA ALA A 493 -4.82 20.25 -3.32
C ALA A 493 -3.44 19.69 -3.69
N ALA A 494 -2.63 20.43 -4.48
CA ALA A 494 -1.27 20.01 -4.79
C ALA A 494 -0.36 20.00 -3.57
N LEU A 495 -0.51 20.94 -2.65
CA LEU A 495 0.23 20.97 -1.39
C LEU A 495 -0.14 19.76 -0.51
N ASN A 496 -1.43 19.41 -0.41
CA ASN A 496 -1.87 18.19 0.29
C ASN A 496 -1.23 16.94 -0.31
N MET A 497 -1.25 16.81 -1.65
CA MET A 497 -0.60 15.70 -2.34
C MET A 497 0.91 15.62 -2.08
N LEU A 498 1.60 16.76 -2.04
CA LEU A 498 3.04 16.78 -1.83
C LEU A 498 3.43 16.49 -0.37
N ARG A 499 2.62 16.94 0.61
CA ARG A 499 2.79 16.55 2.02
C ARG A 499 2.67 15.05 2.20
N PHE A 500 1.73 14.40 1.50
CA PHE A 500 1.68 12.94 1.46
C PHE A 500 3.00 12.32 0.98
N PHE A 501 3.62 12.81 -0.10
CA PHE A 501 4.91 12.30 -0.56
C PHE A 501 6.07 12.62 0.40
N GLU A 502 6.02 13.74 1.12
CA GLU A 502 6.98 14.07 2.16
C GLU A 502 6.92 13.05 3.30
N ASP A 503 5.70 12.80 3.83
CA ASP A 503 5.46 11.89 4.95
C ASP A 503 5.79 10.42 4.58
N GLU A 504 5.49 10.00 3.34
CA GLU A 504 5.68 8.63 2.86
C GLU A 504 7.04 8.35 2.20
N SER A 505 7.93 9.33 2.18
CA SER A 505 9.29 9.12 1.69
C SER A 505 10.03 8.12 2.60
N CYS A 506 10.47 6.99 2.02
CA CYS A 506 11.22 5.98 2.77
C CYS A 506 12.61 6.46 3.24
N GLY A 507 13.04 7.65 2.83
CA GLY A 507 14.31 8.26 3.21
C GLY A 507 15.56 7.71 2.51
N GLN A 508 15.44 6.69 1.65
CA GLN A 508 16.60 6.02 1.05
C GLN A 508 17.39 6.94 0.11
N CYS A 509 16.74 7.65 -0.81
CA CYS A 509 17.44 8.50 -1.78
C CYS A 509 17.28 9.99 -1.47
N THR A 510 18.37 10.74 -1.58
CA THR A 510 18.40 12.18 -1.29
C THR A 510 17.44 13.01 -2.15
N PRO A 511 17.30 12.78 -3.48
CA PRO A 511 16.39 13.56 -4.31
C PRO A 511 14.95 13.55 -3.80
N CYS A 512 14.42 12.39 -3.42
CA CYS A 512 13.08 12.25 -2.86
C CYS A 512 12.99 12.84 -1.44
N ARG A 513 13.82 12.34 -0.48
CA ARG A 513 13.78 12.76 0.91
C ARG A 513 13.90 14.27 1.12
N VAL A 514 14.91 14.88 0.49
CA VAL A 514 15.15 16.33 0.62
C VAL A 514 14.27 17.12 -0.34
N GLY A 515 13.98 16.56 -1.51
CA GLY A 515 13.18 17.21 -2.54
C GLY A 515 11.75 17.45 -2.09
N CYS A 516 11.06 16.43 -1.54
CA CYS A 516 9.69 16.58 -1.02
C CYS A 516 9.64 17.63 0.11
N GLU A 517 10.54 17.55 1.11
CA GLU A 517 10.63 18.53 2.21
C GLU A 517 10.82 19.97 1.72
N LYS A 518 11.72 20.17 0.75
CA LYS A 518 12.01 21.50 0.21
C LYS A 518 10.85 22.04 -0.62
N ALA A 519 10.23 21.18 -1.43
CA ALA A 519 9.11 21.57 -2.27
C ALA A 519 7.88 21.94 -1.41
N VAL A 520 7.55 21.18 -0.35
CA VAL A 520 6.49 21.55 0.60
C VAL A 520 6.73 22.94 1.16
N LYS A 521 7.93 23.24 1.68
CA LYS A 521 8.28 24.57 2.22
C LYS A 521 8.21 25.70 1.19
N LEU A 522 8.43 25.42 -0.08
CA LEU A 522 8.28 26.40 -1.16
C LEU A 522 6.81 26.63 -1.51
N MET A 523 5.99 25.58 -1.50
CA MET A 523 4.56 25.65 -1.82
C MET A 523 3.71 26.25 -0.68
N GLU A 524 4.20 26.23 0.56
CA GLU A 524 3.57 26.89 1.73
C GLU A 524 3.63 28.43 1.65
N LYS A 525 4.51 28.99 0.80
CA LYS A 525 4.59 30.45 0.62
C LYS A 525 3.41 30.97 -0.17
N ASP A 526 3.05 32.24 0.07
CA ASP A 526 1.96 32.92 -0.66
C ASP A 526 2.18 32.92 -2.17
N GLN A 527 3.42 33.12 -2.62
CA GLN A 527 3.82 33.01 -4.02
C GLN A 527 4.88 31.90 -4.17
N TRP A 528 4.66 31.03 -5.15
CA TRP A 528 5.59 29.95 -5.46
C TRP A 528 6.77 30.46 -6.29
N ASP A 529 7.97 30.06 -5.88
CA ASP A 529 9.16 30.18 -6.71
C ASP A 529 9.14 29.06 -7.78
N THR A 530 8.47 29.35 -8.89
CA THR A 530 8.21 28.40 -9.97
C THR A 530 9.49 27.89 -10.63
N GLN A 531 10.52 28.75 -10.73
CA GLN A 531 11.82 28.33 -11.27
C GLN A 531 12.49 27.31 -10.36
N LEU A 532 12.59 27.60 -9.08
CA LEU A 532 13.24 26.71 -8.11
C LEU A 532 12.45 25.40 -7.94
N LEU A 533 11.12 25.46 -7.96
CA LEU A 533 10.27 24.26 -7.93
C LEU A 533 10.47 23.38 -9.16
N GLU A 534 10.65 23.95 -10.36
CA GLU A 534 10.94 23.16 -11.57
C GLU A 534 12.34 22.54 -11.53
N GLU A 535 13.38 23.28 -11.10
CA GLU A 535 14.74 22.76 -10.94
C GLU A 535 14.77 21.59 -9.95
N LEU A 536 14.08 21.73 -8.81
CA LEU A 536 13.94 20.68 -7.79
C LEU A 536 13.17 19.47 -8.34
N SER A 537 12.07 19.71 -9.04
CA SER A 537 11.25 18.68 -9.69
C SER A 537 12.06 17.86 -10.70
N ALA A 538 12.91 18.51 -11.50
CA ALA A 538 13.77 17.82 -12.46
C ALA A 538 14.74 16.86 -11.75
N VAL A 539 15.40 17.31 -10.68
CA VAL A 539 16.31 16.46 -9.89
C VAL A 539 15.56 15.27 -9.26
N MET A 540 14.34 15.48 -8.76
CA MET A 540 13.55 14.41 -8.17
C MET A 540 13.17 13.35 -9.22
N VAL A 541 12.72 13.77 -10.41
CA VAL A 541 12.40 12.85 -11.52
C VAL A 541 13.62 12.04 -11.96
N ASP A 542 14.74 12.71 -12.20
CA ASP A 542 15.91 12.10 -12.84
C ASP A 542 16.74 11.21 -11.91
N ALA A 543 16.75 11.51 -10.60
CA ALA A 543 17.69 10.90 -9.67
C ALA A 543 17.04 10.10 -8.52
N SER A 544 15.70 10.03 -8.43
CA SER A 544 15.04 9.17 -7.45
C SER A 544 15.08 7.70 -7.88
N ILE A 545 15.23 6.80 -6.90
CA ILE A 545 15.37 5.35 -7.13
C ILE A 545 14.06 4.72 -7.63
N CYS A 546 12.91 5.19 -7.12
CA CYS A 546 11.61 4.57 -7.39
C CYS A 546 10.55 5.60 -7.85
N GLY A 547 9.39 5.06 -8.26
CA GLY A 547 8.26 5.85 -8.77
C GLY A 547 7.72 6.89 -7.79
N LEU A 548 7.85 6.71 -6.47
CA LEU A 548 7.39 7.70 -5.49
C LEU A 548 8.09 9.04 -5.72
N GLY A 549 9.41 9.08 -5.64
CA GLY A 549 10.16 10.34 -5.81
C GLY A 549 10.12 10.88 -7.25
N GLN A 550 9.93 9.99 -8.25
CA GLN A 550 9.80 10.40 -9.66
C GLN A 550 8.45 11.03 -9.95
N ALA A 551 7.37 10.61 -9.27
CA ALA A 551 6.01 11.11 -9.50
C ALA A 551 5.61 12.26 -8.56
N ALA A 552 6.24 12.41 -7.41
CA ALA A 552 5.96 13.48 -6.44
C ALA A 552 5.95 14.91 -7.06
N PRO A 553 6.75 15.25 -8.08
CA PRO A 553 6.68 16.54 -8.77
C PRO A 553 5.45 16.78 -9.65
N ASN A 554 4.68 15.74 -10.01
CA ASN A 554 3.55 15.90 -10.94
C ASN A 554 2.49 16.89 -10.44
N PRO A 555 2.04 16.87 -9.17
CA PRO A 555 1.12 17.88 -8.63
C PRO A 555 1.66 19.31 -8.79
N ILE A 556 2.95 19.52 -8.54
CA ILE A 556 3.61 20.83 -8.67
C ILE A 556 3.53 21.31 -10.11
N ARG A 557 4.07 20.52 -11.04
CA ARG A 557 4.19 20.85 -12.47
C ARG A 557 2.84 21.10 -13.12
N LEU A 558 1.84 20.28 -12.78
CA LEU A 558 0.51 20.40 -13.38
C LEU A 558 -0.24 21.61 -12.84
N VAL A 559 -0.08 21.99 -11.57
CA VAL A 559 -0.67 23.23 -11.04
C VAL A 559 0.03 24.45 -11.62
N MET A 560 1.35 24.50 -11.70
CA MET A 560 2.08 25.58 -12.37
C MET A 560 1.66 25.75 -13.84
N LYS A 561 1.34 24.65 -14.53
CA LYS A 561 0.94 24.66 -15.94
C LYS A 561 -0.50 25.09 -16.16
N HIS A 562 -1.42 24.62 -15.33
CA HIS A 562 -2.87 24.71 -15.60
C HIS A 562 -3.61 25.71 -14.71
N PHE A 563 -3.01 26.14 -13.60
CA PHE A 563 -3.60 27.04 -12.61
C PHE A 563 -2.60 28.12 -12.16
N PRO A 564 -1.90 28.80 -13.11
CA PRO A 564 -0.86 29.77 -12.76
C PRO A 564 -1.41 30.98 -11.98
N GLU A 565 -2.70 31.24 -12.05
CA GLU A 565 -3.38 32.33 -11.31
C GLU A 565 -3.54 32.03 -9.81
N GLU A 566 -3.30 30.81 -9.38
CA GLU A 566 -3.44 30.41 -7.97
C GLU A 566 -2.11 30.37 -7.20
N ILE A 567 -0.95 30.59 -7.87
CA ILE A 567 0.38 30.38 -7.30
C ILE A 567 1.24 31.63 -7.18
#